data_6a7baec362b35248d58a2fa4fcea32e3
#
_entry.id   6a7baec362b35248d58a2fa4fcea32e3
#
_cell.length_a   1.000
_cell.length_b   1.000
_cell.length_c   1.000
_cell.angle_alpha   90.00
_cell.angle_beta   90.00
_cell.angle_gamma   90.00
#
_symmetry.space_group_name_H-M   'P 1'
#
loop_
_entity.id
_entity.type
_entity.pdbx_description
1 polymer ?
#
loop_
_entity_poly.entity_id
_entity_poly.type
_entity_poly.pdbx_seq_one_letter_code
_entity_poly.pdbx_strand_id
1 'polypeptide(L)'
;MKTNIIGVIIALALAFAGVICAWGQDNKVSEVRKVEAFSSIRITSVGTVYFTQSDSYSLQIEGREKYVKNTESTVKDGHLTIGFKDKKMRNQNDGVTIRLSAPDLKMVEFIGVGEFNCEEPLKLDKLEFEVKGVGDVHVKDLTCRDLRV
;
A
#
# COMPACT_ATOMS: atom_id res chain seq x y z
N MET A 1 0.38 2.44 51.04
CA MET A 1 1.24 2.12 50.04
C MET A 1 0.58 1.65 48.77
N LYS A 2 0.17 2.54 47.95
CA LYS A 2 -0.56 2.14 46.73
C LYS A 2 0.11 2.77 45.55
N THR A 3 0.77 1.98 44.84
CA THR A 3 1.42 2.36 43.59
C THR A 3 0.36 2.44 42.52
N ASN A 4 0.04 3.62 42.12
CA ASN A 4 -0.88 3.81 41.04
C ASN A 4 -0.16 3.55 39.71
N ILE A 5 -0.36 2.35 39.23
CA ILE A 5 0.19 1.88 37.96
C ILE A 5 -0.71 2.28 36.77
N ILE A 6 -1.73 3.07 37.05
CA ILE A 6 -2.77 3.40 36.06
C ILE A 6 -2.31 4.41 35.01
N GLY A 7 -1.17 5.05 35.21
CA GLY A 7 -0.71 6.14 34.33
C GLY A 7 0.00 5.73 33.04
N VAL A 8 0.33 4.47 32.87
CA VAL A 8 1.27 4.06 31.79
C VAL A 8 0.58 3.54 30.53
N ILE A 9 -0.68 3.24 30.59
CA ILE A 9 -1.36 2.54 29.49
C ILE A 9 -1.93 3.49 28.44
N ILE A 10 -2.02 4.77 28.74
CA ILE A 10 -2.69 5.75 27.85
C ILE A 10 -1.75 6.29 26.76
N ALA A 11 -0.46 6.14 26.91
CA ALA A 11 0.50 6.71 25.98
C ALA A 11 0.63 5.95 24.64
N LEU A 12 0.12 4.75 24.54
CA LEU A 12 0.27 3.91 23.35
C LEU A 12 -0.82 4.09 22.29
N ALA A 13 -1.90 4.74 22.63
CA ALA A 13 -3.03 4.90 21.72
C ALA A 13 -2.89 6.09 20.75
N LEU A 14 -1.92 6.95 20.96
CA LEU A 14 -1.76 8.20 20.19
C LEU A 14 -0.67 8.17 19.09
N ALA A 15 -0.02 7.03 18.89
CA ALA A 15 1.08 6.93 17.95
C ALA A 15 0.67 6.77 16.47
N PHE A 16 -0.59 6.96 16.13
CA PHE A 16 -1.11 6.73 14.77
C PHE A 16 -1.71 7.94 14.08
N ALA A 17 -1.43 9.11 14.55
CA ALA A 17 -1.54 10.28 13.70
C ALA A 17 -0.46 10.15 12.63
N GLY A 18 -0.84 9.95 11.38
CA GLY A 18 0.07 9.73 10.29
C GLY A 18 1.21 10.75 10.31
N VAL A 19 2.43 10.27 10.36
CA VAL A 19 3.60 11.14 10.26
C VAL A 19 3.64 11.63 8.82
N ILE A 20 3.25 12.85 8.62
CA ILE A 20 3.42 13.55 7.34
C ILE A 20 4.81 14.17 7.38
N CYS A 21 5.75 13.56 6.67
CA CYS A 21 7.05 14.16 6.43
C CYS A 21 7.01 14.92 5.11
N ALA A 22 7.07 16.24 5.16
CA ALA A 22 7.22 17.07 3.97
C ALA A 22 8.70 17.16 3.60
N TRP A 23 9.03 16.85 2.36
CA TRP A 23 10.39 16.90 1.83
C TRP A 23 10.45 17.82 0.61
N GLY A 24 11.21 18.91 0.73
CA GLY A 24 11.64 19.75 -0.39
C GLY A 24 10.58 20.68 -0.99
N GLN A 25 10.98 21.38 -2.07
CA GLN A 25 10.22 22.45 -2.72
C GLN A 25 9.00 21.97 -3.53
N ASP A 26 8.89 20.69 -3.81
CA ASP A 26 7.82 20.12 -4.63
C ASP A 26 6.62 19.63 -3.84
N ASN A 27 6.51 19.98 -2.55
CA ASN A 27 5.45 19.51 -1.66
C ASN A 27 5.23 17.98 -1.71
N LYS A 28 6.31 17.23 -1.78
CA LYS A 28 6.25 15.78 -1.63
C LYS A 28 6.05 15.43 -0.17
N VAL A 29 5.11 14.55 0.07
CA VAL A 29 4.78 14.06 1.41
C VAL A 29 4.80 12.54 1.42
N SER A 30 5.02 11.99 2.60
CA SER A 30 4.91 10.56 2.87
C SER A 30 3.91 10.37 4.00
N GLU A 31 2.92 9.51 3.79
CA GLU A 31 1.86 9.23 4.75
C GLU A 31 1.79 7.74 5.03
N VAL A 32 1.98 7.38 6.30
CA VAL A 32 1.76 6.02 6.77
C VAL A 32 0.31 5.88 7.19
N ARG A 33 -0.39 4.88 6.66
CA ARG A 33 -1.78 4.62 6.98
C ARG A 33 -1.93 3.30 7.72
N LYS A 34 -2.83 3.32 8.69
CA LYS A 34 -3.26 2.09 9.32
C LYS A 34 -4.03 1.25 8.29
N VAL A 35 -3.70 -0.01 8.20
CA VAL A 35 -4.34 -0.97 7.30
C VAL A 35 -4.70 -2.23 8.08
N GLU A 36 -5.89 -2.75 7.82
CA GLU A 36 -6.32 -4.05 8.34
C GLU A 36 -5.69 -5.20 7.54
N ALA A 37 -5.83 -6.42 8.03
CA ALA A 37 -5.33 -7.60 7.35
C ALA A 37 -5.94 -7.77 5.95
N PHE A 38 -5.08 -7.97 4.96
CA PHE A 38 -5.46 -8.20 3.58
C PHE A 38 -4.59 -9.27 2.93
N SER A 39 -5.11 -9.92 1.91
CA SER A 39 -4.36 -10.86 1.07
C SER A 39 -4.59 -10.60 -0.43
N SER A 40 -5.48 -9.69 -0.75
CA SER A 40 -5.77 -9.26 -2.12
C SER A 40 -5.66 -7.75 -2.23
N ILE A 41 -5.12 -7.28 -3.35
CA ILE A 41 -4.88 -5.86 -3.61
C ILE A 41 -5.53 -5.47 -4.92
N ARG A 42 -6.30 -4.39 -4.90
CA ARG A 42 -6.84 -3.74 -6.09
C ARG A 42 -6.33 -2.30 -6.16
N ILE A 43 -5.66 -1.96 -7.24
CA ILE A 43 -5.10 -0.62 -7.44
C ILE A 43 -5.76 0.02 -8.65
N THR A 44 -6.39 1.16 -8.42
CA THR A 44 -7.10 1.94 -9.45
C THR A 44 -6.53 3.35 -9.62
N SER A 45 -5.28 3.54 -9.21
CA SER A 45 -4.56 4.81 -9.29
C SER A 45 -3.46 4.78 -10.35
N VAL A 46 -2.76 5.90 -10.47
CA VAL A 46 -1.53 6.02 -11.27
C VAL A 46 -0.34 6.01 -10.31
N GLY A 47 0.66 5.19 -10.59
CA GLY A 47 1.88 5.19 -9.79
C GLY A 47 2.58 3.84 -9.70
N THR A 48 3.54 3.79 -8.81
CA THR A 48 4.39 2.62 -8.58
C THR A 48 4.06 1.98 -7.24
N VAL A 49 3.90 0.67 -7.26
CA VAL A 49 3.65 -0.13 -6.05
C VAL A 49 4.87 -0.98 -5.74
N TYR A 50 5.33 -0.91 -4.51
CA TYR A 50 6.34 -1.81 -3.96
C TYR A 50 5.69 -2.71 -2.91
N PHE A 51 5.77 -4.01 -3.12
CA PHE A 51 5.29 -5.00 -2.17
C PHE A 51 6.46 -5.75 -1.54
N THR A 52 6.37 -5.95 -0.23
CA THR A 52 7.32 -6.76 0.54
C THR A 52 6.55 -7.77 1.37
N GLN A 53 6.93 -9.05 1.30
CA GLN A 53 6.38 -10.06 2.19
C GLN A 53 6.97 -9.89 3.58
N SER A 54 6.11 -9.72 4.59
CA SER A 54 6.51 -9.47 5.97
C SER A 54 5.43 -9.98 6.91
N ASP A 55 5.78 -10.28 8.14
CA ASP A 55 4.83 -10.72 9.18
C ASP A 55 3.83 -9.64 9.59
N SER A 56 4.04 -8.40 9.18
CA SER A 56 3.18 -7.28 9.51
C SER A 56 2.53 -6.64 8.28
N TYR A 57 1.35 -6.09 8.48
CA TYR A 57 0.65 -5.29 7.47
C TYR A 57 1.08 -3.84 7.57
N SER A 58 1.46 -3.25 6.45
CA SER A 58 1.78 -1.83 6.37
C SER A 58 1.34 -1.21 5.06
N LEU A 59 1.04 0.08 5.10
CA LEU A 59 0.71 0.89 3.96
C LEU A 59 1.34 2.27 4.12
N GLN A 60 2.15 2.65 3.16
CA GLN A 60 2.75 3.98 3.06
C GLN A 60 2.51 4.53 1.66
N ILE A 61 2.08 5.78 1.57
CA ILE A 61 1.79 6.46 0.33
C ILE A 61 2.66 7.71 0.24
N GLU A 62 3.43 7.81 -0.82
CA GLU A 62 4.37 8.91 -1.06
C GLU A 62 4.06 9.60 -2.38
N GLY A 63 4.27 10.89 -2.43
CA GLY A 63 4.09 11.68 -3.65
C GLY A 63 3.79 13.14 -3.37
N ARG A 64 3.33 13.85 -4.40
CA ARG A 64 2.86 15.22 -4.19
C ARG A 64 1.63 15.23 -3.28
N GLU A 65 1.60 16.17 -2.36
CA GLU A 65 0.57 16.27 -1.32
C GLU A 65 -0.86 16.15 -1.87
N LYS A 66 -1.16 16.79 -2.98
CA LYS A 66 -2.50 16.74 -3.61
C LYS A 66 -2.91 15.32 -4.02
N TYR A 67 -1.97 14.49 -4.51
CA TYR A 67 -2.24 13.11 -4.89
C TYR A 67 -2.33 12.20 -3.68
N VAL A 68 -1.46 12.39 -2.70
CA VAL A 68 -1.50 11.61 -1.45
C VAL A 68 -2.81 11.85 -0.71
N LYS A 69 -3.24 13.09 -0.56
CA LYS A 69 -4.53 13.45 0.06
C LYS A 69 -5.74 12.95 -0.72
N ASN A 70 -5.61 12.81 -2.04
CA ASN A 70 -6.68 12.30 -2.88
C ASN A 70 -6.71 10.77 -2.98
N THR A 71 -5.68 10.09 -2.49
CA THR A 71 -5.63 8.64 -2.48
C THR A 71 -6.45 8.08 -1.34
N GLU A 72 -7.40 7.21 -1.64
CA GLU A 72 -8.15 6.42 -0.67
C GLU A 72 -7.59 5.01 -0.56
N SER A 73 -7.67 4.47 0.64
CA SER A 73 -7.37 3.07 0.91
C SER A 73 -8.41 2.47 1.83
N THR A 74 -8.98 1.36 1.44
CA THR A 74 -10.01 0.64 2.21
C THR A 74 -9.74 -0.85 2.18
N VAL A 75 -9.96 -1.52 3.32
CA VAL A 75 -9.94 -2.99 3.39
C VAL A 75 -11.35 -3.47 3.67
N LYS A 76 -11.82 -4.39 2.85
CA LYS A 76 -13.09 -5.08 3.02
C LYS A 76 -12.92 -6.55 2.69
N ASP A 77 -13.27 -7.43 3.64
CA ASP A 77 -13.18 -8.88 3.46
C ASP A 77 -11.80 -9.38 2.99
N GLY A 78 -10.73 -8.78 3.51
CA GLY A 78 -9.36 -9.11 3.13
C GLY A 78 -8.90 -8.54 1.79
N HIS A 79 -9.69 -7.68 1.15
CA HIS A 79 -9.35 -6.98 -0.09
C HIS A 79 -8.99 -5.53 0.19
N LEU A 80 -7.73 -5.17 -0.04
CA LEU A 80 -7.27 -3.79 0.02
C LEU A 80 -7.50 -3.12 -1.33
N THR A 81 -8.29 -2.06 -1.34
CA THR A 81 -8.50 -1.22 -2.52
C THR A 81 -7.83 0.13 -2.32
N ILE A 82 -6.99 0.52 -3.27
CA ILE A 82 -6.30 1.81 -3.31
C ILE A 82 -6.63 2.52 -4.61
N GLY A 83 -7.07 3.77 -4.50
CA GLY A 83 -7.43 4.55 -5.67
C GLY A 83 -7.57 6.04 -5.39
N PHE A 84 -7.71 6.85 -6.42
CA PHE A 84 -8.00 8.27 -6.27
C PHE A 84 -9.50 8.50 -6.06
N LYS A 85 -9.85 9.36 -5.12
CA LYS A 85 -11.21 9.86 -4.89
C LYS A 85 -11.74 10.55 -6.14
N ASP A 86 -10.93 11.47 -6.68
CA ASP A 86 -11.25 12.16 -7.92
C ASP A 86 -10.72 11.37 -9.12
N LYS A 87 -11.66 10.85 -9.91
CA LYS A 87 -11.34 10.08 -11.13
C LYS A 87 -10.58 10.88 -12.17
N LYS A 88 -10.67 12.21 -12.16
CA LYS A 88 -9.94 13.09 -13.09
C LYS A 88 -8.42 13.04 -12.84
N MET A 89 -7.99 12.71 -11.63
CA MET A 89 -6.58 12.58 -11.32
C MET A 89 -5.91 11.37 -11.97
N ARG A 90 -6.66 10.40 -12.44
CA ARG A 90 -6.13 9.23 -13.16
C ARG A 90 -5.51 9.57 -14.53
N ASN A 91 -5.87 10.69 -15.09
CA ASN A 91 -5.40 11.12 -16.41
C ASN A 91 -4.17 12.04 -16.33
N GLN A 92 -3.57 12.20 -15.16
CA GLN A 92 -2.39 13.04 -14.98
C GLN A 92 -1.12 12.18 -14.95
N ASN A 93 -0.02 12.75 -15.44
CA ASN A 93 1.26 12.05 -15.55
C ASN A 93 1.96 11.80 -14.20
N ASP A 94 1.49 12.45 -13.15
CA ASP A 94 2.04 12.29 -11.82
C ASP A 94 1.23 11.26 -11.02
N GLY A 95 1.92 10.28 -10.49
CA GLY A 95 1.34 9.25 -9.64
C GLY A 95 1.79 9.34 -8.19
N VAL A 96 1.43 8.31 -7.45
CA VAL A 96 1.90 8.08 -6.09
C VAL A 96 2.79 6.84 -6.05
N THR A 97 3.70 6.80 -5.09
CA THR A 97 4.42 5.59 -4.74
C THR A 97 3.73 4.96 -3.55
N ILE A 98 3.36 3.70 -3.69
CA ILE A 98 2.65 2.92 -2.67
C ILE A 98 3.60 1.82 -2.20
N ARG A 99 3.87 1.78 -0.90
CA ARG A 99 4.65 0.72 -0.27
C ARG A 99 3.74 -0.11 0.62
N LEU A 100 3.72 -1.40 0.37
CA LEU A 100 2.86 -2.36 1.03
C LEU A 100 3.66 -3.51 1.62
N SER A 101 3.22 -4.00 2.77
CA SER A 101 3.66 -5.29 3.28
C SER A 101 2.50 -6.12 3.80
N ALA A 102 2.61 -7.42 3.66
CA ALA A 102 1.69 -8.42 4.18
C ALA A 102 2.36 -9.79 4.26
N PRO A 103 1.85 -10.71 5.12
CA PRO A 103 2.39 -12.08 5.20
C PRO A 103 2.08 -12.93 3.97
N ASP A 104 0.98 -12.66 3.30
CA ASP A 104 0.49 -13.42 2.15
C ASP A 104 -0.09 -12.50 1.09
N LEU A 105 -0.05 -12.95 -0.16
CA LEU A 105 -0.61 -12.25 -1.30
C LEU A 105 -1.22 -13.28 -2.26
N LYS A 106 -2.52 -13.20 -2.50
CA LYS A 106 -3.26 -14.13 -3.34
C LYS A 106 -3.67 -13.56 -4.68
N MET A 107 -3.96 -12.27 -4.71
CA MET A 107 -4.43 -11.59 -5.91
C MET A 107 -3.95 -10.15 -5.96
N VAL A 108 -3.50 -9.73 -7.11
CA VAL A 108 -3.20 -8.34 -7.44
C VAL A 108 -3.97 -7.96 -8.69
N GLU A 109 -4.90 -7.04 -8.55
CA GLU A 109 -5.62 -6.43 -9.66
C GLU A 109 -5.13 -5.01 -9.87
N PHE A 110 -4.57 -4.74 -11.02
CA PHE A 110 -4.04 -3.43 -11.38
C PHE A 110 -4.88 -2.83 -12.51
N ILE A 111 -5.61 -1.75 -12.20
CA ILE A 111 -6.48 -1.06 -13.14
C ILE A 111 -5.99 0.38 -13.25
N GLY A 112 -5.23 0.70 -14.28
CA GLY A 112 -4.69 2.05 -14.42
C GLY A 112 -3.36 2.09 -15.16
N VAL A 113 -2.47 2.97 -14.73
CA VAL A 113 -1.15 3.15 -15.31
C VAL A 113 -0.09 3.08 -14.21
N GLY A 114 0.89 2.19 -14.34
CA GLY A 114 1.98 2.13 -13.39
C GLY A 114 2.71 0.80 -13.33
N GLU A 115 3.40 0.58 -12.22
CA GLU A 115 4.26 -0.56 -12.03
C GLU A 115 3.96 -1.25 -10.69
N PHE A 116 4.06 -2.57 -10.69
CA PHE A 116 4.08 -3.37 -9.47
C PHE A 116 5.45 -4.02 -9.32
N ASN A 117 6.14 -3.73 -8.23
CA ASN A 117 7.49 -4.20 -7.97
C ASN A 117 7.55 -5.01 -6.67
N CYS A 118 8.22 -6.15 -6.72
CA CYS A 118 8.61 -6.92 -5.56
C CYS A 118 10.11 -7.24 -5.67
N GLU A 119 10.91 -6.53 -4.89
CA GLU A 119 12.39 -6.64 -4.95
C GLU A 119 12.94 -7.74 -4.03
N GLU A 120 12.18 -8.11 -3.02
CA GLU A 120 12.51 -9.16 -2.07
C GLU A 120 11.92 -10.51 -2.50
N PRO A 121 12.48 -11.64 -2.06
CA PRO A 121 11.91 -12.94 -2.34
C PRO A 121 10.46 -13.07 -1.89
N LEU A 122 9.61 -13.57 -2.78
CA LEU A 122 8.19 -13.74 -2.55
C LEU A 122 7.84 -15.23 -2.58
N LYS A 123 7.37 -15.76 -1.44
CA LYS A 123 7.01 -17.18 -1.31
C LYS A 123 5.52 -17.30 -1.02
N LEU A 124 4.79 -17.78 -2.01
CA LEU A 124 3.34 -17.87 -1.97
C LEU A 124 2.87 -19.27 -2.38
N ASP A 125 1.66 -19.61 -1.97
CA ASP A 125 0.99 -20.83 -2.45
C ASP A 125 0.32 -20.57 -3.81
N LYS A 126 -0.49 -19.52 -3.89
CA LYS A 126 -1.17 -19.08 -5.10
C LYS A 126 -1.02 -17.58 -5.28
N LEU A 127 -0.84 -17.19 -6.52
CA LEU A 127 -0.82 -15.78 -6.89
C LEU A 127 -1.52 -15.59 -8.23
N GLU A 128 -2.44 -14.65 -8.28
CA GLU A 128 -3.12 -14.23 -9.48
C GLU A 128 -2.85 -12.74 -9.74
N PHE A 129 -2.36 -12.43 -10.93
CA PHE A 129 -2.22 -11.07 -11.41
C PHE A 129 -3.26 -10.79 -12.50
N GLU A 130 -4.00 -9.72 -12.33
CA GLU A 130 -4.91 -9.23 -13.36
C GLU A 130 -4.55 -7.78 -13.68
N VAL A 131 -4.04 -7.53 -14.87
CA VAL A 131 -3.66 -6.17 -15.31
C VAL A 131 -4.66 -5.70 -16.35
N LYS A 132 -5.43 -4.68 -15.98
CA LYS A 132 -6.41 -3.99 -16.85
C LYS A 132 -5.95 -2.55 -17.06
N GLY A 133 -4.99 -2.34 -17.92
CA GLY A 133 -4.41 -1.02 -18.15
C GLY A 133 -3.05 -1.07 -18.82
N VAL A 134 -2.23 -0.08 -18.54
CA VAL A 134 -0.85 -0.01 -19.01
C VAL A 134 0.09 -0.11 -17.81
N GLY A 135 0.89 -1.16 -17.76
CA GLY A 135 1.80 -1.31 -16.64
C GLY A 135 2.67 -2.54 -16.71
N ASP A 136 3.69 -2.53 -15.89
CA ASP A 136 4.65 -3.59 -15.78
C ASP A 136 4.58 -4.25 -14.40
N VAL A 137 4.83 -5.55 -14.36
CA VAL A 137 4.93 -6.34 -13.14
C VAL A 137 6.34 -6.91 -13.04
N HIS A 138 7.07 -6.51 -12.02
CA HIS A 138 8.42 -6.96 -11.75
C HIS A 138 8.47 -7.71 -10.41
N VAL A 139 8.68 -9.01 -10.45
CA VAL A 139 8.92 -9.83 -9.26
C VAL A 139 10.28 -10.49 -9.43
N LYS A 140 11.23 -10.09 -8.59
CA LYS A 140 12.63 -10.51 -8.73
C LYS A 140 12.84 -11.99 -8.46
N ASP A 141 12.17 -12.52 -7.46
CA ASP A 141 12.29 -13.91 -7.04
C ASP A 141 10.94 -14.40 -6.52
N LEU A 142 10.28 -15.27 -7.27
CA LEU A 142 8.97 -15.80 -6.94
C LEU A 142 9.02 -17.32 -6.78
N THR A 143 8.65 -17.78 -5.61
CA THR A 143 8.32 -19.19 -5.36
C THR A 143 6.80 -19.28 -5.17
N CYS A 144 6.13 -19.91 -6.11
CA CYS A 144 4.67 -20.04 -6.09
C CYS A 144 4.26 -21.40 -6.67
N ARG A 145 3.31 -22.06 -6.04
CA ARG A 145 2.79 -23.34 -6.53
C ARG A 145 1.85 -23.17 -7.73
N ASP A 146 1.02 -22.13 -7.69
CA ASP A 146 0.02 -21.84 -8.72
C ASP A 146 0.07 -20.34 -9.05
N LEU A 147 0.48 -20.02 -10.26
CA LEU A 147 0.57 -18.65 -10.77
C LEU A 147 -0.38 -18.48 -11.95
N ARG A 148 -1.21 -17.45 -11.90
CA ARG A 148 -2.06 -17.00 -13.01
C ARG A 148 -1.75 -15.54 -13.36
N VAL A 149 -1.68 -15.25 -14.62
CA VAL A 149 -1.43 -13.91 -15.16
C VAL A 149 -2.43 -13.62 -16.27
#